data_46c3743cb9fc4d410c38c9e594c0f11d
#
_entry.id   46c3743cb9fc4d410c38c9e594c0f11d
#
_cell.length_a   1.000
_cell.length_b   1.000
_cell.length_c   1.000
_cell.angle_alpha   90.00
_cell.angle_beta   90.00
_cell.angle_gamma   90.00
#
_symmetry.space_group_name_H-M   'P 1'
#
loop_
_entity.id
_entity.type
_entity.pdbx_description
1 polymer ?
#
loop_
_entity_poly.entity_id
_entity_poly.type
_entity_poly.pdbx_seq_one_letter_code
_entity_poly.pdbx_strand_id
1 'polypeptide(L)'
;PDLPYPAEDLGFKPEHLEIVRGAMNRVTNTDEGTAYRYTQVEEPALQIAGKTGTAQVARLSVGERLRMLNDVRSLDYNRRNHALFVGYGPLKRPRYACAVIIEHGDSGGRSAGPVVLDLLQAAIVGNSGGQPNMVNDRYNLVGRNDEA
;
A
#
# COMPACT_ATOMS: atom_id res chain seq x y z
N PRO A 1 -7.20 16.92 -16.87
CA PRO A 1 -8.27 17.64 -16.22
C PRO A 1 -7.65 18.65 -15.27
N ASP A 2 -8.07 19.90 -15.38
CA ASP A 2 -7.65 20.95 -14.46
C ASP A 2 -8.11 20.56 -13.05
N LEU A 3 -7.22 20.71 -12.09
CA LEU A 3 -7.59 20.49 -10.70
C LEU A 3 -8.68 21.51 -10.33
N PRO A 4 -9.74 21.10 -9.61
CA PRO A 4 -10.85 21.98 -9.27
C PRO A 4 -10.44 23.12 -8.33
N TYR A 5 -9.22 23.05 -7.78
CA TYR A 5 -8.64 24.06 -6.89
C TYR A 5 -7.23 24.43 -7.37
N PRO A 6 -6.83 25.71 -7.25
CA PRO A 6 -5.46 26.12 -7.53
C PRO A 6 -4.50 25.38 -6.59
N ALA A 7 -3.32 25.01 -7.10
CA ALA A 7 -2.27 24.45 -6.26
C ALA A 7 -1.81 25.51 -5.25
N GLU A 8 -1.85 25.14 -3.97
CA GLU A 8 -1.31 25.98 -2.90
C GLU A 8 0.12 25.55 -2.58
N ASP A 9 1.00 26.54 -2.38
CA ASP A 9 2.32 26.28 -1.84
C ASP A 9 2.20 25.96 -0.35
N LEU A 10 2.52 24.73 0.01
CA LEU A 10 2.47 24.25 1.39
C LEU A 10 3.71 24.66 2.22
N GLY A 11 4.65 25.42 1.63
CA GLY A 11 5.85 25.91 2.31
C GLY A 11 6.85 24.82 2.69
N PHE A 12 6.76 23.62 2.14
CA PHE A 12 7.74 22.56 2.39
C PHE A 12 9.04 22.83 1.64
N LYS A 13 10.16 22.68 2.34
CA LYS A 13 11.47 22.78 1.71
C LYS A 13 11.69 21.60 0.77
N PRO A 14 12.19 21.84 -0.46
CA PRO A 14 12.44 20.76 -1.44
C PRO A 14 13.33 19.64 -0.89
N GLU A 15 14.37 19.95 -0.12
CA GLU A 15 15.26 18.98 0.48
C GLU A 15 14.56 18.04 1.46
N HIS A 16 13.55 18.52 2.21
CA HIS A 16 12.76 17.68 3.09
C HIS A 16 11.85 16.74 2.31
N LEU A 17 11.26 17.22 1.22
CA LEU A 17 10.44 16.39 0.34
C LEU A 17 11.27 15.28 -0.33
N GLU A 18 12.51 15.57 -0.74
CA GLU A 18 13.40 14.56 -1.30
C GLU A 18 13.77 13.48 -0.28
N ILE A 19 14.03 13.85 0.97
CA ILE A 19 14.29 12.88 2.05
C ILE A 19 13.08 11.96 2.23
N VAL A 20 11.88 12.53 2.33
CA VAL A 20 10.65 11.74 2.52
C VAL A 20 10.37 10.83 1.31
N ARG A 21 10.50 11.34 0.09
CA ARG A 21 10.35 10.55 -1.15
C ARG A 21 11.36 9.42 -1.23
N GLY A 22 12.62 9.69 -0.87
CA GLY A 22 13.66 8.67 -0.80
C GLY A 22 13.35 7.57 0.21
N ALA A 23 12.85 7.96 1.40
CA ALA A 23 12.42 7.01 2.42
C ALA A 23 11.22 6.17 1.95
N MET A 24 10.20 6.77 1.32
CA MET A 24 9.05 6.06 0.76
C MET A 24 9.44 5.11 -0.38
N ASN A 25 10.41 5.50 -1.22
CA ASN A 25 10.97 4.62 -2.25
C ASN A 25 11.62 3.38 -1.62
N ARG A 26 12.40 3.55 -0.57
CA ARG A 26 13.04 2.41 0.11
C ARG A 26 12.03 1.42 0.69
N VAL A 27 10.90 1.88 1.19
CA VAL A 27 9.83 1.01 1.72
C VAL A 27 9.31 0.01 0.68
N THR A 28 9.27 0.41 -0.58
CA THR A 28 8.64 -0.38 -1.67
C THR A 28 9.65 -1.05 -2.59
N ASN A 29 10.84 -0.49 -2.76
CA ASN A 29 11.78 -0.89 -3.82
C ASN A 29 13.15 -1.37 -3.31
N THR A 30 13.36 -1.52 -2.00
CA THR A 30 14.56 -2.15 -1.44
C THR A 30 14.18 -3.37 -0.61
N ASP A 31 15.04 -4.36 -0.55
CA ASP A 31 14.83 -5.64 0.13
C ASP A 31 14.60 -5.51 1.65
N GLU A 32 15.10 -4.44 2.26
CA GLU A 32 14.86 -4.08 3.65
C GLU A 32 13.48 -3.39 3.86
N GLY A 33 12.80 -3.03 2.77
CA GLY A 33 11.55 -2.28 2.80
C GLY A 33 10.38 -3.10 3.35
N THR A 34 9.60 -2.51 4.26
CA THR A 34 8.47 -3.19 4.92
C THR A 34 7.36 -3.63 3.97
N ALA A 35 7.31 -3.09 2.76
CA ALA A 35 6.35 -3.48 1.71
C ALA A 35 7.02 -4.17 0.51
N TYR A 36 8.34 -4.24 0.46
CA TYR A 36 9.09 -4.73 -0.71
C TYR A 36 8.52 -6.02 -1.30
N ARG A 37 8.33 -7.06 -0.48
CA ARG A 37 7.83 -8.37 -0.93
C ARG A 37 6.44 -8.34 -1.58
N TYR A 38 5.68 -7.27 -1.37
CA TYR A 38 4.27 -7.15 -1.77
C TYR A 38 4.04 -6.11 -2.86
N THR A 39 5.04 -5.25 -3.12
CA THR A 39 4.92 -4.11 -4.04
C THR A 39 6.01 -4.08 -5.10
N GLN A 40 6.71 -5.19 -5.32
CA GLN A 40 7.75 -5.31 -6.36
C GLN A 40 7.14 -5.19 -7.75
N VAL A 41 7.80 -4.41 -8.60
CA VAL A 41 7.44 -4.22 -10.00
C VAL A 41 8.71 -4.18 -10.83
N GLU A 42 8.81 -5.04 -11.84
CA GLU A 42 9.96 -5.09 -12.75
C GLU A 42 9.99 -3.89 -13.69
N GLU A 43 8.81 -3.44 -14.17
CA GLU A 43 8.69 -2.31 -15.09
C GLU A 43 8.91 -0.98 -14.35
N PRO A 44 10.01 -0.26 -14.62
CA PRO A 44 10.35 0.97 -13.90
C PRO A 44 9.29 2.09 -14.03
N ALA A 45 8.54 2.10 -15.14
CA ALA A 45 7.48 3.08 -15.35
C ALA A 45 6.26 2.87 -14.44
N LEU A 46 6.12 1.65 -13.89
CA LEU A 46 5.02 1.25 -13.01
C LEU A 46 5.43 1.16 -11.53
N GLN A 47 6.69 1.43 -11.21
CA GLN A 47 7.17 1.45 -9.83
C GLN A 47 6.49 2.58 -9.06
N ILE A 48 6.17 2.29 -7.81
CA ILE A 48 5.55 3.22 -6.86
C ILE A 48 6.47 3.47 -5.66
N ALA A 49 6.21 4.51 -4.93
CA ALA A 49 6.74 4.71 -3.59
C ALA A 49 5.60 4.75 -2.58
N GLY A 50 5.85 4.30 -1.35
CA GLY A 50 4.78 4.25 -0.36
C GLY A 50 5.25 4.12 1.08
N LYS A 51 4.28 4.09 2.00
CA LYS A 51 4.51 3.93 3.44
C LYS A 51 3.41 3.07 4.04
N THR A 52 3.83 2.04 4.76
CA THR A 52 2.94 1.20 5.57
C THR A 52 2.46 1.94 6.81
N GLY A 53 1.26 1.67 7.23
CA GLY A 53 0.71 2.08 8.51
C GLY A 53 -0.05 0.94 9.16
N THR A 54 -0.14 0.99 10.49
CA THR A 54 -0.93 0.05 11.27
C THR A 54 -1.63 0.85 12.37
N ALA A 55 -2.96 0.84 12.37
CA ALA A 55 -3.74 1.49 13.41
C ALA A 55 -4.21 0.44 14.42
N GLN A 56 -3.81 0.63 15.67
CA GLN A 56 -4.20 -0.27 16.75
C GLN A 56 -5.67 -0.06 17.11
N VAL A 57 -6.46 -1.13 17.06
CA VAL A 57 -7.90 -1.11 17.37
C VAL A 57 -8.17 -1.37 18.84
N ALA A 58 -7.44 -2.29 19.44
CA ALA A 58 -7.65 -2.72 20.82
C ALA A 58 -6.37 -2.68 21.64
N ARG A 59 -6.50 -2.44 22.96
CA ARG A 59 -5.39 -2.65 23.89
C ARG A 59 -5.18 -4.15 24.05
N LEU A 60 -3.99 -4.61 23.68
CA LEU A 60 -3.58 -6.02 23.81
C LEU A 60 -2.74 -6.23 25.08
N SER A 61 -2.97 -7.30 25.78
CA SER A 61 -2.09 -7.78 26.85
C SER A 61 -0.74 -8.24 26.27
N VAL A 62 0.28 -8.39 27.12
CA VAL A 62 1.59 -8.90 26.69
C VAL A 62 1.47 -10.27 26.04
N GLY A 63 0.66 -11.17 26.63
CA GLY A 63 0.47 -12.51 26.09
C GLY A 63 -0.23 -12.53 24.72
N GLU A 64 -1.18 -11.61 24.49
CA GLU A 64 -1.83 -11.46 23.18
C GLU A 64 -0.87 -10.91 22.14
N ARG A 65 -0.01 -9.94 22.49
CA ARG A 65 1.02 -9.42 21.59
C ARG A 65 1.99 -10.50 21.15
N LEU A 66 2.45 -11.33 22.08
CA LEU A 66 3.36 -12.44 21.76
C LEU A 66 2.70 -13.47 20.84
N ARG A 67 1.43 -13.79 21.06
CA ARG A 67 0.67 -14.67 20.16
C ARG A 67 0.49 -14.07 18.79
N MET A 68 0.16 -12.78 18.71
CA MET A 68 0.00 -12.05 17.46
C MET A 68 1.28 -12.01 16.61
N LEU A 69 2.47 -11.94 17.23
CA LEU A 69 3.74 -12.00 16.51
C LEU A 69 3.95 -13.33 15.79
N ASN A 70 3.40 -14.42 16.32
CA ASN A 70 3.50 -15.74 15.72
C ASN A 70 2.36 -16.03 14.73
N ASP A 71 1.14 -15.62 15.09
CA ASP A 71 -0.03 -15.76 14.22
C ASP A 71 -1.07 -14.69 14.54
N VAL A 72 -1.24 -13.77 13.62
CA VAL A 72 -2.26 -12.69 13.72
C VAL A 72 -3.68 -13.23 13.77
N ARG A 73 -3.93 -14.40 13.15
CA ARG A 73 -5.25 -15.04 13.17
C ARG A 73 -5.62 -15.57 14.56
N SER A 74 -4.66 -15.62 15.50
CA SER A 74 -4.94 -15.94 16.90
C SER A 74 -5.78 -14.91 17.66
N LEU A 75 -5.93 -13.69 17.09
CA LEU A 75 -6.84 -12.67 17.61
C LEU A 75 -8.20 -12.73 16.94
N ASP A 76 -9.24 -12.46 17.72
CA ASP A 76 -10.57 -12.20 17.18
C ASP A 76 -10.52 -11.13 16.11
N TYR A 77 -11.28 -11.29 15.03
CA TYR A 77 -11.27 -10.41 13.88
C TYR A 77 -11.38 -8.93 14.27
N ASN A 78 -12.34 -8.58 15.13
CA ASN A 78 -12.63 -7.22 15.57
C ASN A 78 -11.52 -6.61 16.46
N ARG A 79 -10.53 -7.38 16.87
CA ARG A 79 -9.39 -6.92 17.69
C ARG A 79 -8.10 -6.79 16.89
N ARG A 80 -8.10 -7.22 15.62
CA ARG A 80 -6.95 -7.06 14.73
C ARG A 80 -6.78 -5.60 14.33
N ASN A 81 -5.55 -5.21 14.13
CA ASN A 81 -5.22 -3.86 13.71
C ASN A 81 -5.77 -3.55 12.30
N HIS A 82 -6.08 -2.28 12.04
CA HIS A 82 -6.32 -1.84 10.67
C HIS A 82 -4.99 -1.75 9.92
N ALA A 83 -5.00 -2.21 8.68
CA ALA A 83 -3.87 -2.09 7.76
C ALA A 83 -4.02 -0.83 6.92
N LEU A 84 -2.97 -0.01 6.88
CA LEU A 84 -2.95 1.21 6.09
C LEU A 84 -1.75 1.20 5.15
N PHE A 85 -1.96 1.77 3.98
CA PHE A 85 -0.87 2.06 3.06
C PHE A 85 -1.18 3.35 2.29
N VAL A 86 -0.20 4.22 2.20
CA VAL A 86 -0.24 5.39 1.31
C VAL A 86 0.87 5.27 0.30
N GLY A 87 0.59 5.65 -0.95
CA GLY A 87 1.59 5.58 -2.00
C GLY A 87 1.36 6.61 -3.09
N TYR A 88 2.37 6.78 -3.90
CA TYR A 88 2.30 7.61 -5.11
C TYR A 88 3.05 6.93 -6.27
N GLY A 89 2.66 7.28 -7.47
CA GLY A 89 3.26 6.76 -8.69
C GLY A 89 3.00 7.65 -9.92
N PRO A 90 3.79 7.44 -11.01
CA PRO A 90 5.04 6.67 -11.12
C PRO A 90 6.15 7.23 -10.23
N LEU A 91 7.10 6.38 -9.80
CA LEU A 91 8.17 6.76 -8.88
C LEU A 91 8.97 7.99 -9.34
N LYS A 92 9.40 8.02 -10.60
CA LYS A 92 10.27 9.09 -11.13
C LYS A 92 9.51 10.39 -11.45
N ARG A 93 8.24 10.30 -11.82
CA ARG A 93 7.39 11.44 -12.23
C ARG A 93 6.00 11.28 -11.62
N PRO A 94 5.85 11.52 -10.32
CA PRO A 94 4.60 11.30 -9.61
C PRO A 94 3.43 12.09 -10.21
N ARG A 95 2.33 11.40 -10.50
CA ARG A 95 1.09 11.98 -11.02
C ARG A 95 -0.13 11.60 -10.20
N TYR A 96 -0.04 10.50 -9.48
CA TYR A 96 -1.14 9.95 -8.70
C TYR A 96 -0.69 9.65 -7.29
N ALA A 97 -1.58 9.83 -6.34
CA ALA A 97 -1.42 9.39 -4.96
C ALA A 97 -2.67 8.59 -4.57
N CYS A 98 -2.47 7.58 -3.74
CA CYS A 98 -3.53 6.70 -3.25
C CYS A 98 -3.31 6.39 -1.78
N ALA A 99 -4.38 6.31 -1.02
CA ALA A 99 -4.39 5.83 0.36
C ALA A 99 -5.45 4.74 0.50
N VAL A 100 -5.09 3.62 1.12
CA VAL A 100 -5.98 2.49 1.38
C VAL A 100 -5.95 2.15 2.86
N ILE A 101 -7.13 1.94 3.41
CA ILE A 101 -7.35 1.39 4.75
C ILE A 101 -8.13 0.09 4.60
N ILE A 102 -7.59 -0.99 5.19
CA ILE A 102 -8.29 -2.28 5.28
C ILE A 102 -8.57 -2.53 6.75
N GLU A 103 -9.85 -2.47 7.12
CA GLU A 103 -10.27 -2.73 8.49
C GLU A 103 -9.88 -4.15 8.90
N HIS A 104 -9.27 -4.27 10.07
CA HIS A 104 -8.80 -5.53 10.62
C HIS A 104 -7.84 -6.32 9.72
N GLY A 105 -7.22 -5.63 8.75
CA GLY A 105 -6.33 -6.22 7.74
C GLY A 105 -4.92 -6.54 8.24
N ASP A 106 -4.58 -6.15 9.46
CA ASP A 106 -3.37 -6.46 10.20
C ASP A 106 -2.09 -5.79 9.67
N SER A 107 -1.65 -6.10 8.46
CA SER A 107 -0.35 -5.64 7.92
C SER A 107 -0.53 -4.67 6.75
N GLY A 108 -0.10 -3.43 6.93
CA GLY A 108 -0.15 -2.42 5.87
C GLY A 108 0.56 -2.85 4.59
N GLY A 109 1.76 -3.43 4.71
CA GLY A 109 2.53 -3.90 3.55
C GLY A 109 1.85 -5.06 2.83
N ARG A 110 1.42 -6.09 3.59
CA ARG A 110 0.85 -7.32 3.03
C ARG A 110 -0.57 -7.15 2.50
N SER A 111 -1.41 -6.43 3.24
CA SER A 111 -2.84 -6.33 2.94
C SER A 111 -3.20 -5.09 2.12
N ALA A 112 -2.73 -3.91 2.50
CA ALA A 112 -3.07 -2.66 1.82
C ALA A 112 -2.09 -2.29 0.70
N GLY A 113 -0.82 -2.69 0.79
CA GLY A 113 0.22 -2.38 -0.20
C GLY A 113 -0.12 -2.87 -1.62
N PRO A 114 -0.48 -4.15 -1.83
CA PRO A 114 -0.87 -4.65 -3.15
C PRO A 114 -2.05 -3.90 -3.76
N VAL A 115 -3.05 -3.53 -2.94
CA VAL A 115 -4.23 -2.79 -3.41
C VAL A 115 -3.83 -1.40 -3.91
N VAL A 116 -2.96 -0.69 -3.17
CA VAL A 116 -2.43 0.62 -3.61
C VAL A 116 -1.60 0.48 -4.88
N LEU A 117 -0.78 -0.58 -4.98
CA LEU A 117 0.00 -0.85 -6.18
C LEU A 117 -0.90 -1.00 -7.40
N ASP A 118 -1.92 -1.86 -7.33
CA ASP A 118 -2.83 -2.12 -8.44
C ASP A 118 -3.62 -0.88 -8.85
N LEU A 119 -4.11 -0.10 -7.88
CA LEU A 119 -4.83 1.15 -8.16
C LEU A 119 -3.95 2.19 -8.84
N LEU A 120 -2.71 2.37 -8.38
CA LEU A 120 -1.76 3.29 -8.99
C LEU A 120 -1.34 2.82 -10.38
N GLN A 121 -1.08 1.54 -10.57
CA GLN A 121 -0.75 0.99 -11.88
C GLN A 121 -1.91 1.15 -12.88
N ALA A 122 -3.13 0.85 -12.46
CA ALA A 122 -4.33 1.07 -13.29
C ALA A 122 -4.47 2.55 -13.70
N ALA A 123 -4.25 3.48 -12.77
CA ALA A 123 -4.31 4.92 -13.06
C ALA A 123 -3.18 5.37 -14.02
N ILE A 124 -1.96 4.83 -13.86
CA ILE A 124 -0.81 5.13 -14.73
C ILE A 124 -1.07 4.65 -16.15
N VAL A 125 -1.51 3.41 -16.32
CA VAL A 125 -1.75 2.77 -17.63
C VAL A 125 -2.99 3.35 -18.29
N GLY A 126 -4.10 3.49 -17.57
CA GLY A 126 -5.37 4.00 -18.10
C GLY A 126 -5.26 5.40 -18.71
N ASN A 127 -4.42 6.25 -18.11
CA ASN A 127 -4.19 7.62 -18.65
C ASN A 127 -3.11 7.65 -19.77
N SER A 128 -2.46 6.53 -20.05
CA SER A 128 -1.51 6.39 -21.17
C SER A 128 -2.16 5.84 -22.43
N GLY A 129 -3.50 5.71 -22.46
CA GLY A 129 -4.26 5.19 -23.61
C GLY A 129 -4.18 3.66 -23.79
N GLY A 130 -3.53 2.96 -22.86
CA GLY A 130 -3.50 1.50 -22.79
C GLY A 130 -4.64 0.96 -21.96
N GLN A 131 -5.23 -0.16 -22.39
CA GLN A 131 -6.12 -0.93 -21.51
C GLN A 131 -5.28 -1.46 -20.34
N PRO A 132 -5.70 -1.26 -19.08
CA PRO A 132 -5.03 -1.92 -17.97
C PRO A 132 -5.21 -3.42 -18.14
N ASN A 133 -4.12 -4.15 -18.40
CA ASN A 133 -4.10 -5.57 -18.11
C ASN A 133 -4.18 -5.69 -16.59
N MET A 134 -5.41 -5.71 -16.09
CA MET A 134 -5.69 -6.04 -14.72
C MET A 134 -5.29 -7.50 -14.56
N VAL A 135 -4.09 -7.73 -14.04
CA VAL A 135 -3.65 -9.06 -13.65
C VAL A 135 -4.47 -9.46 -12.44
N ASN A 136 -5.64 -10.02 -12.70
CA ASN A 136 -6.59 -10.51 -11.71
C ASN A 136 -6.09 -11.77 -10.96
N ASP A 137 -4.91 -12.29 -11.29
CA ASP A 137 -4.42 -13.54 -10.70
C ASP A 137 -4.01 -13.41 -9.21
N ARG A 138 -3.80 -12.20 -8.71
CA ARG A 138 -3.45 -11.99 -7.29
C ARG A 138 -4.64 -12.04 -6.34
N TYR A 139 -5.85 -11.84 -6.84
CA TYR A 139 -7.07 -11.73 -6.03
C TYR A 139 -8.11 -12.81 -6.35
N ASN A 140 -7.72 -13.93 -6.93
CA ASN A 140 -8.59 -15.08 -7.11
C ASN A 140 -8.91 -15.72 -5.75
N LEU A 141 -9.47 -14.91 -4.85
CA LEU A 141 -10.03 -15.33 -3.56
C LEU A 141 -11.54 -15.63 -3.65
N VAL A 142 -12.12 -15.53 -4.84
CA VAL A 142 -13.51 -15.90 -5.08
C VAL A 142 -13.53 -17.25 -5.76
N GLY A 143 -13.72 -18.32 -4.98
CA GLY A 143 -14.03 -19.62 -5.54
C GLY A 143 -13.23 -20.80 -4.98
N ARG A 144 -13.03 -20.89 -3.68
CA ARG A 144 -13.00 -22.19 -3.04
C ARG A 144 -14.30 -22.35 -2.27
N ASN A 145 -15.30 -22.81 -3.00
CA ASN A 145 -16.41 -23.51 -2.38
C ASN A 145 -15.79 -24.75 -1.76
N ASP A 146 -15.80 -24.81 -0.44
CA ASP A 146 -15.61 -26.05 0.28
C ASP A 146 -16.88 -26.88 0.03
N GLU A 147 -16.85 -27.63 -1.06
CA GLU A 147 -17.72 -28.81 -1.21
C GLU A 147 -16.92 -30.01 -0.71
N ALA A 148 -17.21 -30.43 0.50
CA ALA A 148 -17.35 -31.81 0.99
C ALA A 148 -17.28 -31.84 2.52
#